data_679484a4f673838bd73eb8c1cf667147
#
_entry.id   679484a4f673838bd73eb8c1cf667147
#
_cell.length_a   1.000
_cell.length_b   1.000
_cell.length_c   1.000
_cell.angle_alpha   90.00
_cell.angle_beta   90.00
_cell.angle_gamma   90.00
#
_symmetry.space_group_name_H-M   'P 1'
#
loop_
_entity.id
_entity.type
_entity.pdbx_description
1 polymer ?
#
loop_
_entity_poly.entity_id
_entity_poly.type
_entity_poly.pdbx_seq_one_letter_code
_entity_poly.pdbx_strand_id
1 'polypeptide(L)'
;MLKLSKIEKSFGDKKVLSSVSLTVEKGERAMLFGMSGCGKTTLLRIAAGLEKQDAGTVEKKGSAAVVFAEPRLFPTATVLENVTAVMPRKDKREAKKKAKEILEAFGLGEAEKLYPSELSTGMAARVSLARAVAYDADVYLMDEPFKSLDEEIKRSVVSYLKTFLSDKAVLIISHDRDEAEMMSADVYLMENGVLTKPKNA
;
A
#
# COMPACT_ATOMS: atom_id res chain seq x y z
N MET A 1 -9.40 -10.07 -4.32
CA MET A 1 -9.30 -10.96 -3.16
C MET A 1 -7.84 -11.30 -2.91
N LEU A 2 -7.41 -11.20 -1.66
CA LEU A 2 -6.12 -11.68 -1.16
C LEU A 2 -6.41 -12.70 -0.04
N LYS A 3 -5.82 -13.90 -0.10
CA LYS A 3 -5.95 -14.90 0.95
C LYS A 3 -4.58 -15.48 1.28
N LEU A 4 -4.24 -15.37 2.54
CA LEU A 4 -3.04 -15.92 3.16
C LEU A 4 -3.50 -17.07 4.07
N SER A 5 -2.96 -18.27 3.91
CA SER A 5 -3.38 -19.45 4.66
C SER A 5 -2.17 -20.10 5.33
N LYS A 6 -2.14 -20.06 6.67
CA LYS A 6 -1.11 -20.69 7.51
C LYS A 6 0.31 -20.32 7.09
N ILE A 7 0.57 -19.04 6.82
CA ILE A 7 1.88 -18.54 6.40
C ILE A 7 2.89 -18.70 7.53
N GLU A 8 3.99 -19.36 7.24
CA GLU A 8 5.16 -19.45 8.12
C GLU A 8 6.39 -18.87 7.42
N LYS A 9 7.25 -18.21 8.21
CA LYS A 9 8.52 -17.67 7.74
C LYS A 9 9.53 -17.59 8.85
N SER A 10 10.74 -18.07 8.57
CA SER A 10 11.92 -17.92 9.42
C SER A 10 13.07 -17.30 8.63
N PHE A 11 13.96 -16.61 9.31
CA PHE A 11 15.24 -16.14 8.79
C PHE A 11 16.35 -16.69 9.71
N GLY A 12 17.10 -17.66 9.24
CA GLY A 12 17.98 -18.46 10.08
C GLY A 12 17.17 -19.11 11.20
N ASP A 13 17.62 -18.99 12.44
CA ASP A 13 16.94 -19.58 13.63
C ASP A 13 15.75 -18.74 14.13
N LYS A 14 15.54 -17.54 13.58
CA LYS A 14 14.47 -16.63 14.03
C LYS A 14 13.18 -16.90 13.26
N LYS A 15 12.19 -17.49 13.94
CA LYS A 15 10.81 -17.58 13.42
C LYS A 15 10.14 -16.20 13.48
N VAL A 16 9.70 -15.70 12.30
CA VAL A 16 9.11 -14.34 12.13
C VAL A 16 7.61 -14.43 11.94
N LEU A 17 7.10 -15.45 11.26
CA LEU A 17 5.67 -15.68 11.07
C LEU A 17 5.33 -17.11 11.51
N SER A 18 4.24 -17.25 12.29
CA SER A 18 3.79 -18.52 12.88
C SER A 18 2.35 -18.78 12.49
N SER A 19 2.14 -19.53 11.39
CA SER A 19 0.82 -19.97 10.93
C SER A 19 -0.20 -18.81 10.73
N VAL A 20 0.25 -17.69 10.14
CA VAL A 20 -0.58 -16.50 9.90
C VAL A 20 -1.61 -16.78 8.82
N SER A 21 -2.89 -16.49 9.12
CA SER A 21 -3.96 -16.57 8.14
C SER A 21 -4.74 -15.24 8.11
N LEU A 22 -5.01 -14.74 6.90
CA LEU A 22 -5.77 -13.51 6.66
C LEU A 22 -6.48 -13.62 5.32
N THR A 23 -7.74 -13.25 5.27
CA THR A 23 -8.47 -13.06 4.02
C THR A 23 -8.93 -11.61 3.94
N VAL A 24 -8.75 -11.00 2.77
CA VAL A 24 -9.22 -9.65 2.44
C VAL A 24 -10.00 -9.77 1.13
N GLU A 25 -11.30 -9.71 1.21
CA GLU A 25 -12.16 -9.80 0.04
C GLU A 25 -12.21 -8.48 -0.74
N LYS A 26 -12.81 -8.49 -1.91
CA LYS A 26 -13.03 -7.28 -2.70
C LYS A 26 -13.94 -6.32 -1.94
N GLY A 27 -13.51 -5.06 -1.81
CA GLY A 27 -14.18 -4.03 -1.02
C GLY A 27 -13.77 -4.00 0.47
N GLU A 28 -13.00 -4.98 0.93
CA GLU A 28 -12.51 -5.01 2.31
C GLU A 28 -11.14 -4.33 2.43
N ARG A 29 -10.92 -3.74 3.60
CA ARG A 29 -9.66 -3.14 4.01
C ARG A 29 -9.22 -3.71 5.33
N ALA A 30 -8.05 -4.32 5.36
CA ALA A 30 -7.41 -4.83 6.58
C ALA A 30 -6.22 -3.95 6.94
N MET A 31 -6.09 -3.57 8.20
CA MET A 31 -4.96 -2.80 8.70
C MET A 31 -4.22 -3.57 9.79
N LEU A 32 -2.92 -3.76 9.59
CA LEU A 32 -2.04 -4.48 10.50
C LEU A 32 -1.34 -3.53 11.45
N PHE A 33 -1.55 -3.74 12.73
CA PHE A 33 -0.83 -3.09 13.82
C PHE A 33 0.12 -4.06 14.51
N GLY A 34 1.07 -3.53 15.25
CA GLY A 34 2.02 -4.30 16.06
C GLY A 34 3.36 -3.60 16.16
N MET A 35 4.20 -4.05 17.07
CA MET A 35 5.53 -3.48 17.31
C MET A 35 6.42 -3.61 16.07
N SER A 36 7.45 -2.75 15.99
CA SER A 36 8.48 -2.90 14.95
C SER A 36 9.14 -4.27 15.05
N GLY A 37 9.40 -4.90 13.90
CA GLY A 37 10.04 -6.22 13.83
C GLY A 37 9.15 -7.43 14.15
N CYS A 38 7.83 -7.27 14.39
CA CYS A 38 6.93 -8.40 14.66
C CYS A 38 6.49 -9.18 13.42
N GLY A 39 6.91 -8.78 12.20
CA GLY A 39 6.68 -9.54 10.96
C GLY A 39 5.71 -8.92 9.95
N LYS A 40 5.13 -7.73 10.21
CA LYS A 40 4.14 -7.07 9.31
C LYS A 40 4.67 -6.88 7.89
N THR A 41 5.81 -6.22 7.74
CA THR A 41 6.45 -5.99 6.42
C THR A 41 6.82 -7.31 5.74
N THR A 42 7.24 -8.34 6.50
CA THR A 42 7.51 -9.68 5.96
C THR A 42 6.24 -10.31 5.40
N LEU A 43 5.12 -10.23 6.14
CA LEU A 43 3.82 -10.72 5.68
C LEU A 43 3.35 -10.00 4.41
N LEU A 44 3.48 -8.67 4.37
CA LEU A 44 3.13 -7.87 3.20
C LEU A 44 4.02 -8.22 1.98
N ARG A 45 5.34 -8.41 2.18
CA ARG A 45 6.25 -8.83 1.10
C ARG A 45 5.91 -10.23 0.57
N ILE A 46 5.50 -11.15 1.44
CA ILE A 46 5.01 -12.48 1.03
C ILE A 46 3.70 -12.34 0.24
N ALA A 47 2.74 -11.54 0.70
CA ALA A 47 1.50 -11.25 -0.02
C ALA A 47 1.76 -10.63 -1.41
N ALA A 48 2.80 -9.79 -1.52
CA ALA A 48 3.25 -9.20 -2.77
C ALA A 48 3.94 -10.20 -3.73
N GLY A 49 4.42 -11.35 -3.22
CA GLY A 49 5.27 -12.28 -3.95
C GLY A 49 6.73 -11.82 -4.05
N LEU A 50 7.15 -10.89 -3.19
CA LEU A 50 8.52 -10.35 -3.10
C LEU A 50 9.39 -11.12 -2.11
N GLU A 51 8.78 -11.95 -1.28
CA GLU A 51 9.42 -12.86 -0.35
C GLU A 51 8.70 -14.21 -0.39
N LYS A 52 9.43 -15.31 -0.32
CA LYS A 52 8.86 -16.65 -0.32
C LYS A 52 8.60 -17.10 1.12
N GLN A 53 7.39 -17.59 1.38
CA GLN A 53 7.05 -18.25 2.64
C GLN A 53 7.72 -19.63 2.73
N ASP A 54 7.94 -20.11 3.97
CA ASP A 54 8.49 -21.45 4.21
C ASP A 54 7.37 -22.49 4.21
N ALA A 55 6.16 -22.12 4.68
CA ALA A 55 4.96 -22.94 4.63
C ALA A 55 3.71 -22.08 4.41
N GLY A 56 2.60 -22.74 4.06
CA GLY A 56 1.32 -22.08 3.78
C GLY A 56 1.16 -21.69 2.32
N THR A 57 0.06 -21.02 2.00
CA THR A 57 -0.30 -20.61 0.63
C THR A 57 -0.74 -19.15 0.55
N VAL A 58 -0.41 -18.52 -0.57
CA VAL A 58 -0.86 -17.17 -0.95
C VAL A 58 -1.72 -17.29 -2.20
N GLU A 59 -2.97 -16.91 -2.10
CA GLU A 59 -3.89 -16.80 -3.22
C GLU A 59 -4.21 -15.31 -3.45
N LYS A 60 -4.03 -14.85 -4.67
CA LYS A 60 -4.33 -13.48 -5.07
C LYS A 60 -5.05 -13.49 -6.41
N LYS A 61 -6.24 -12.88 -6.46
CA LYS A 61 -7.00 -12.73 -7.70
C LYS A 61 -6.76 -11.34 -8.30
N GLY A 62 -6.29 -11.33 -9.52
CA GLY A 62 -5.99 -10.11 -10.29
C GLY A 62 -4.60 -9.54 -10.02
N SER A 63 -4.41 -8.29 -10.45
CA SER A 63 -3.16 -7.53 -10.31
C SER A 63 -2.96 -7.00 -8.89
N ALA A 64 -1.71 -6.69 -8.52
CA ALA A 64 -1.42 -6.09 -7.23
C ALA A 64 -0.52 -4.85 -7.38
N ALA A 65 -0.86 -3.79 -6.65
CA ALA A 65 -0.01 -2.63 -6.45
C ALA A 65 0.62 -2.68 -5.06
N VAL A 66 1.90 -2.32 -4.97
CA VAL A 66 2.64 -2.25 -3.70
C VAL A 66 3.12 -0.83 -3.47
N VAL A 67 2.77 -0.27 -2.31
CA VAL A 67 3.31 0.99 -1.79
C VAL A 67 4.26 0.63 -0.66
N PHE A 68 5.52 1.00 -0.80
CA PHE A 68 6.56 0.76 0.20
C PHE A 68 6.68 1.96 1.14
N ALA A 69 7.11 1.73 2.37
CA ALA A 69 7.39 2.78 3.36
C ALA A 69 8.43 3.80 2.84
N GLU A 70 9.41 3.34 2.06
CA GLU A 70 10.30 4.20 1.31
C GLU A 70 9.80 4.33 -0.13
N PRO A 71 9.51 5.54 -0.63
CA PRO A 71 9.07 5.75 -2.01
C PRO A 71 10.14 5.26 -3.01
N ARG A 72 9.79 4.27 -3.82
CA ARG A 72 10.67 3.72 -4.85
C ARG A 72 10.33 4.35 -6.20
N LEU A 73 10.66 5.64 -6.32
CA LEU A 73 10.44 6.38 -7.55
C LEU A 73 11.56 6.11 -8.57
N PHE A 74 11.24 6.25 -9.85
CA PHE A 74 12.24 6.23 -10.92
C PHE A 74 13.04 7.53 -10.85
N PRO A 75 14.33 7.51 -10.50
CA PRO A 75 15.07 8.72 -10.16
C PRO A 75 15.33 9.65 -11.37
N THR A 76 15.30 9.11 -12.58
CA THR A 76 15.55 9.83 -13.84
C THR A 76 14.24 10.24 -14.55
N ALA A 77 13.10 9.97 -13.96
CA ALA A 77 11.78 10.32 -14.48
C ALA A 77 11.14 11.42 -13.63
N THR A 78 10.45 12.34 -14.27
CA THR A 78 9.65 13.37 -13.57
C THR A 78 8.51 12.75 -12.78
N VAL A 79 7.86 13.53 -11.91
CA VAL A 79 6.66 13.12 -11.17
C VAL A 79 5.59 12.60 -12.13
N LEU A 80 5.29 13.34 -13.19
CA LEU A 80 4.31 12.91 -14.19
C LEU A 80 4.71 11.62 -14.89
N GLU A 81 5.99 11.47 -15.24
CA GLU A 81 6.50 10.25 -15.87
C GLU A 81 6.47 9.07 -14.92
N ASN A 82 6.77 9.26 -13.64
CA ASN A 82 6.64 8.21 -12.62
C ASN A 82 5.21 7.65 -12.55
N VAL A 83 4.20 8.53 -12.62
CA VAL A 83 2.79 8.13 -12.58
C VAL A 83 2.35 7.49 -13.89
N THR A 84 2.72 8.07 -15.04
CA THR A 84 2.33 7.53 -16.35
C THR A 84 3.04 6.23 -16.73
N ALA A 85 4.21 5.94 -16.15
CA ALA A 85 5.01 4.75 -16.46
C ALA A 85 4.26 3.42 -16.23
N VAL A 86 3.31 3.40 -15.33
CA VAL A 86 2.53 2.20 -14.95
C VAL A 86 1.17 2.11 -15.65
N MET A 87 0.79 3.14 -16.39
CA MET A 87 -0.49 3.19 -17.10
C MET A 87 -0.44 2.40 -18.43
N PRO A 88 -1.59 1.93 -18.92
CA PRO A 88 -1.67 1.29 -20.25
C PRO A 88 -1.15 2.23 -21.34
N ARG A 89 -0.28 1.72 -22.22
CA ARG A 89 0.38 2.50 -23.28
C ARG A 89 -0.50 2.79 -24.50
N LYS A 90 -1.76 2.38 -24.53
CA LYS A 90 -2.64 2.47 -25.70
C LYS A 90 -2.96 3.91 -26.12
N ASP A 91 -3.13 4.81 -25.19
CA ASP A 91 -3.32 6.25 -25.44
C ASP A 91 -2.48 7.10 -24.46
N LYS A 92 -1.38 7.62 -24.98
CA LYS A 92 -0.46 8.47 -24.20
C LYS A 92 -1.10 9.79 -23.76
N ARG A 93 -2.03 10.34 -24.55
CA ARG A 93 -2.68 11.62 -24.26
C ARG A 93 -3.68 11.43 -23.13
N GLU A 94 -4.47 10.38 -23.17
CA GLU A 94 -5.42 10.03 -22.12
C GLU A 94 -4.71 9.66 -20.82
N ALA A 95 -3.67 8.81 -20.89
CA ALA A 95 -2.84 8.48 -19.73
C ALA A 95 -2.26 9.72 -19.06
N LYS A 96 -1.73 10.68 -19.85
CA LYS A 96 -1.21 11.94 -19.31
C LYS A 96 -2.30 12.79 -18.66
N LYS A 97 -3.49 12.85 -19.25
CA LYS A 97 -4.62 13.57 -18.68
C LYS A 97 -5.05 12.97 -17.33
N LYS A 98 -5.26 11.65 -17.29
CA LYS A 98 -5.61 10.93 -16.05
C LYS A 98 -4.54 11.04 -14.98
N ALA A 99 -3.25 10.98 -15.36
CA ALA A 99 -2.15 11.18 -14.42
C ALA A 99 -2.16 12.57 -13.78
N LYS A 100 -2.43 13.61 -14.55
CA LYS A 100 -2.56 14.99 -14.02
C LYS A 100 -3.73 15.12 -13.05
N GLU A 101 -4.89 14.54 -13.36
CA GLU A 101 -6.06 14.52 -12.48
C GLU A 101 -5.74 13.82 -11.14
N ILE A 102 -5.01 12.70 -11.19
CA ILE A 102 -4.55 12.01 -9.98
C ILE A 102 -3.56 12.88 -9.20
N LEU A 103 -2.57 13.46 -9.87
CA LEU A 103 -1.58 14.33 -9.22
C LEU A 103 -2.23 15.56 -8.55
N GLU A 104 -3.22 16.16 -9.19
CA GLU A 104 -4.01 17.26 -8.62
C GLU A 104 -4.73 16.82 -7.35
N ALA A 105 -5.41 15.67 -7.37
CA ALA A 105 -6.10 15.11 -6.21
C ALA A 105 -5.15 14.78 -5.03
N PHE A 106 -3.86 14.57 -5.32
CA PHE A 106 -2.81 14.35 -4.31
C PHE A 106 -2.04 15.63 -3.94
N GLY A 107 -2.49 16.82 -4.39
CA GLY A 107 -1.84 18.11 -4.15
C GLY A 107 -0.44 18.18 -4.76
N LEU A 108 -0.25 17.61 -5.96
CA LEU A 108 1.01 17.52 -6.69
C LEU A 108 0.93 18.17 -8.09
N GLY A 109 -0.12 18.94 -8.40
CA GLY A 109 -0.31 19.51 -9.74
C GLY A 109 0.87 20.38 -10.20
N GLU A 110 1.40 21.22 -9.32
CA GLU A 110 2.56 22.08 -9.63
C GLU A 110 3.89 21.31 -9.69
N ALA A 111 3.94 20.09 -9.11
CA ALA A 111 5.13 19.28 -9.04
C ALA A 111 5.32 18.34 -10.26
N GLU A 112 4.45 18.37 -11.25
CA GLU A 112 4.43 17.41 -12.37
C GLU A 112 5.75 17.27 -13.13
N LYS A 113 6.55 18.33 -13.17
CA LYS A 113 7.83 18.40 -13.90
C LYS A 113 9.05 18.17 -13.02
N LEU A 114 8.88 18.13 -11.70
CA LEU A 114 9.99 17.90 -10.76
C LEU A 114 10.50 16.45 -10.84
N TYR A 115 11.77 16.29 -10.56
CA TYR A 115 12.42 14.99 -10.39
C TYR A 115 12.36 14.55 -8.91
N PRO A 116 12.48 13.25 -8.61
CA PRO A 116 12.48 12.75 -7.24
C PRO A 116 13.47 13.41 -6.28
N SER A 117 14.63 13.84 -6.78
CA SER A 117 15.64 14.58 -6.00
C SER A 117 15.20 15.97 -5.54
N GLU A 118 14.14 16.53 -6.13
CA GLU A 118 13.61 17.87 -5.83
C GLU A 118 12.38 17.79 -4.90
N LEU A 119 11.94 16.57 -4.54
CA LEU A 119 10.76 16.35 -3.74
C LEU A 119 11.07 16.31 -2.24
N SER A 120 10.17 16.87 -1.43
CA SER A 120 10.15 16.54 -0.01
C SER A 120 9.75 15.08 0.21
N THR A 121 10.03 14.53 1.40
CA THR A 121 9.66 13.16 1.77
C THR A 121 8.15 12.92 1.62
N GLY A 122 7.33 13.88 2.06
CA GLY A 122 5.87 13.80 1.91
C GLY A 122 5.40 13.89 0.45
N MET A 123 6.03 14.70 -0.38
CA MET A 123 5.75 14.73 -1.83
C MET A 123 6.10 13.39 -2.48
N ALA A 124 7.27 12.84 -2.19
CA ALA A 124 7.69 11.54 -2.74
C ALA A 124 6.74 10.40 -2.33
N ALA A 125 6.28 10.40 -1.08
CA ALA A 125 5.28 9.44 -0.60
C ALA A 125 3.96 9.57 -1.39
N ARG A 126 3.47 10.80 -1.61
CA ARG A 126 2.26 11.05 -2.40
C ARG A 126 2.41 10.66 -3.86
N VAL A 127 3.56 10.86 -4.48
CA VAL A 127 3.85 10.38 -5.85
C VAL A 127 3.81 8.85 -5.91
N SER A 128 4.34 8.16 -4.89
CA SER A 128 4.26 6.70 -4.80
C SER A 128 2.82 6.18 -4.71
N LEU A 129 1.97 6.84 -3.91
CA LEU A 129 0.55 6.56 -3.81
C LEU A 129 -0.18 6.85 -5.13
N ALA A 130 0.06 8.02 -5.73
CA ALA A 130 -0.51 8.42 -7.02
C ALA A 130 -0.16 7.40 -8.13
N ARG A 131 1.07 6.90 -8.14
CA ARG A 131 1.51 5.85 -9.06
C ARG A 131 0.77 4.53 -8.83
N ALA A 132 0.55 4.14 -7.58
CA ALA A 132 -0.22 2.94 -7.26
C ALA A 132 -1.68 3.06 -7.72
N VAL A 133 -2.32 4.23 -7.51
CA VAL A 133 -3.66 4.55 -8.02
C VAL A 133 -3.69 4.49 -9.55
N ALA A 134 -2.70 5.06 -10.22
CA ALA A 134 -2.61 5.08 -11.68
C ALA A 134 -2.47 3.68 -12.31
N TYR A 135 -1.89 2.73 -11.59
CA TYR A 135 -1.79 1.33 -12.01
C TYR A 135 -3.13 0.60 -12.00
N ASP A 136 -4.08 1.04 -11.15
CA ASP A 136 -5.46 0.53 -11.03
C ASP A 136 -5.50 -1.00 -10.82
N ALA A 137 -4.86 -1.46 -9.75
CA ALA A 137 -4.80 -2.87 -9.39
C ALA A 137 -6.09 -3.38 -8.73
N ASP A 138 -6.22 -4.72 -8.63
CA ASP A 138 -7.31 -5.38 -7.88
C ASP A 138 -6.99 -5.50 -6.38
N VAL A 139 -5.70 -5.55 -6.02
CA VAL A 139 -5.20 -5.70 -4.66
C VAL A 139 -4.17 -4.61 -4.36
N TYR A 140 -4.31 -3.95 -3.22
CA TYR A 140 -3.37 -2.93 -2.76
C TYR A 140 -2.68 -3.38 -1.47
N LEU A 141 -1.36 -3.33 -1.47
CA LEU A 141 -0.50 -3.70 -0.36
C LEU A 141 0.32 -2.47 0.02
N MET A 142 0.07 -1.88 1.18
CA MET A 142 0.64 -0.58 1.56
C MET A 142 1.40 -0.69 2.90
N ASP A 143 2.67 -0.32 2.89
CA ASP A 143 3.51 -0.28 4.09
C ASP A 143 3.71 1.17 4.50
N GLU A 144 3.12 1.60 5.64
CA GLU A 144 3.19 2.95 6.21
C GLU A 144 2.88 4.08 5.18
N PRO A 145 1.77 3.99 4.41
CA PRO A 145 1.56 4.86 3.25
C PRO A 145 1.37 6.35 3.59
N PHE A 146 1.01 6.67 4.83
CA PHE A 146 0.67 8.04 5.25
C PHE A 146 1.69 8.66 6.21
N LYS A 147 2.74 7.93 6.60
CA LYS A 147 3.69 8.30 7.65
C LYS A 147 4.33 9.69 7.48
N SER A 148 4.55 10.14 6.26
CA SER A 148 5.25 11.40 5.96
C SER A 148 4.30 12.52 5.49
N LEU A 149 3.00 12.35 5.65
CA LEU A 149 1.99 13.32 5.28
C LEU A 149 1.60 14.16 6.50
N ASP A 150 1.44 15.48 6.30
CA ASP A 150 0.78 16.32 7.28
C ASP A 150 -0.72 16.01 7.36
N GLU A 151 -1.38 16.39 8.45
CA GLU A 151 -2.74 15.98 8.76
C GLU A 151 -3.78 16.47 7.72
N GLU A 152 -3.61 17.68 7.16
CA GLU A 152 -4.55 18.22 6.19
C GLU A 152 -4.47 17.43 4.87
N ILE A 153 -3.27 17.23 4.39
CA ILE A 153 -3.00 16.44 3.18
C ILE A 153 -3.39 14.98 3.39
N LYS A 154 -3.09 14.40 4.56
CA LYS A 154 -3.48 13.03 4.91
C LYS A 154 -4.99 12.84 4.75
N ARG A 155 -5.80 13.72 5.32
CA ARG A 155 -7.27 13.67 5.22
C ARG A 155 -7.76 13.71 3.77
N SER A 156 -7.21 14.60 2.96
CA SER A 156 -7.57 14.71 1.54
C SER A 156 -7.22 13.43 0.77
N VAL A 157 -5.99 12.94 0.92
CA VAL A 157 -5.49 11.71 0.26
C VAL A 157 -6.30 10.49 0.69
N VAL A 158 -6.57 10.34 1.99
CA VAL A 158 -7.37 9.23 2.52
C VAL A 158 -8.80 9.27 1.98
N SER A 159 -9.43 10.44 1.93
CA SER A 159 -10.79 10.62 1.37
C SER A 159 -10.84 10.16 -0.10
N TYR A 160 -9.86 10.56 -0.91
CA TYR A 160 -9.74 10.11 -2.28
C TYR A 160 -9.56 8.58 -2.36
N LEU A 161 -8.62 8.04 -1.58
CA LEU A 161 -8.33 6.61 -1.56
C LEU A 161 -9.52 5.77 -1.09
N LYS A 162 -10.30 6.23 -0.11
CA LYS A 162 -11.53 5.53 0.33
C LYS A 162 -12.50 5.30 -0.82
N THR A 163 -12.71 6.31 -1.63
CA THR A 163 -13.60 6.23 -2.80
C THR A 163 -12.99 5.34 -3.88
N PHE A 164 -11.74 5.57 -4.24
CA PHE A 164 -11.05 4.83 -5.29
C PHE A 164 -10.90 3.34 -4.96
N LEU A 165 -10.64 2.99 -3.70
CA LEU A 165 -10.42 1.62 -3.22
C LEU A 165 -11.70 0.92 -2.78
N SER A 166 -12.88 1.47 -3.05
CA SER A 166 -14.16 0.93 -2.56
C SER A 166 -14.49 -0.48 -3.06
N ASP A 167 -13.93 -0.86 -4.20
CA ASP A 167 -14.12 -2.16 -4.84
C ASP A 167 -12.83 -2.99 -4.92
N LYS A 168 -11.80 -2.63 -4.18
CA LYS A 168 -10.48 -3.29 -4.17
C LYS A 168 -10.26 -4.06 -2.85
N ALA A 169 -9.35 -5.03 -2.86
CA ALA A 169 -8.86 -5.65 -1.63
C ALA A 169 -7.64 -4.88 -1.13
N VAL A 170 -7.63 -4.44 0.11
CA VAL A 170 -6.58 -3.55 0.63
C VAL A 170 -5.98 -4.08 1.92
N LEU A 171 -4.65 -4.24 1.95
CA LEU A 171 -3.88 -4.57 3.13
C LEU A 171 -2.92 -3.42 3.44
N ILE A 172 -3.07 -2.81 4.61
CA ILE A 172 -2.28 -1.66 5.06
C ILE A 172 -1.51 -2.04 6.32
N ILE A 173 -0.27 -1.61 6.41
CA ILE A 173 0.49 -1.58 7.66
C ILE A 173 0.51 -0.14 8.13
N SER A 174 0.16 0.10 9.38
CA SER A 174 0.29 1.41 10.03
C SER A 174 0.63 1.28 11.51
N HIS A 175 1.15 2.36 12.08
CA HIS A 175 1.32 2.55 13.51
C HIS A 175 0.28 3.50 14.11
N ASP A 176 -0.50 4.19 13.27
CA ASP A 176 -1.49 5.17 13.65
C ASP A 176 -2.91 4.56 13.58
N ARG A 177 -3.58 4.47 14.75
CA ARG A 177 -4.94 3.90 14.83
C ARG A 177 -5.99 4.79 14.18
N ASP A 178 -5.77 6.09 14.15
CA ASP A 178 -6.69 7.03 13.52
C ASP A 178 -6.80 6.77 12.01
N GLU A 179 -5.71 6.30 11.40
CA GLU A 179 -5.71 5.89 9.99
C GLU A 179 -6.65 4.71 9.70
N ALA A 180 -6.82 3.78 10.66
CA ALA A 180 -7.77 2.67 10.49
C ALA A 180 -9.21 3.17 10.46
N GLU A 181 -9.57 4.10 11.35
CA GLU A 181 -10.88 4.73 11.36
C GLU A 181 -11.11 5.56 10.09
N MET A 182 -10.14 6.40 9.73
CA MET A 182 -10.19 7.20 8.50
C MET A 182 -10.39 6.34 7.25
N MET A 183 -9.69 5.20 7.15
CA MET A 183 -9.80 4.25 6.03
C MET A 183 -11.01 3.31 6.15
N SER A 184 -11.73 3.31 7.27
CA SER A 184 -12.76 2.31 7.60
C SER A 184 -12.24 0.89 7.40
N ALA A 185 -11.08 0.59 7.98
CA ALA A 185 -10.37 -0.67 7.84
C ALA A 185 -10.56 -1.56 9.08
N ASP A 186 -10.71 -2.86 8.86
CA ASP A 186 -10.67 -3.86 9.92
C ASP A 186 -9.28 -3.93 10.54
N VAL A 187 -9.20 -3.81 11.86
CA VAL A 187 -7.94 -3.84 12.61
C VAL A 187 -7.51 -5.27 12.93
N TYR A 188 -6.24 -5.56 12.67
CA TYR A 188 -5.57 -6.80 13.04
C TYR A 188 -4.30 -6.48 13.83
N LEU A 189 -4.07 -7.22 14.91
CA LEU A 189 -2.88 -7.08 15.74
C LEU A 189 -1.89 -8.21 15.43
N MET A 190 -0.65 -7.85 15.13
CA MET A 190 0.43 -8.81 14.96
C MET A 190 1.39 -8.76 16.15
N GLU A 191 1.51 -9.88 16.85
CA GLU A 191 2.41 -10.06 17.99
C GLU A 191 3.15 -11.39 17.86
N ASN A 192 4.47 -11.35 18.01
CA ASN A 192 5.33 -12.55 17.96
C ASN A 192 5.07 -13.45 16.73
N GLY A 193 4.81 -12.83 15.59
CA GLY A 193 4.54 -13.55 14.34
C GLY A 193 3.15 -14.20 14.25
N VAL A 194 2.25 -13.89 15.16
CA VAL A 194 0.87 -14.36 15.16
C VAL A 194 -0.06 -13.18 14.88
N LEU A 195 -1.09 -13.40 14.06
CA LEU A 195 -2.10 -12.41 13.72
C LEU A 195 -3.42 -12.69 14.45
N THR A 196 -3.97 -11.68 15.10
CA THR A 196 -5.27 -11.76 15.79
C THR A 196 -6.18 -10.62 15.37
N LYS A 197 -7.49 -10.86 15.29
CA LYS A 197 -8.50 -9.81 15.15
C LYS A 197 -9.05 -9.50 16.54
N PRO A 198 -8.86 -8.27 17.08
CA PRO A 198 -9.44 -7.87 18.37
C PRO A 198 -10.97 -8.04 18.37
N LYS A 199 -11.52 -8.52 19.47
CA LYS A 199 -12.99 -8.76 19.58
C LYS A 199 -13.82 -7.48 19.63
N ASN A 200 -13.20 -6.31 19.84
CA ASN A 200 -13.87 -4.99 19.91
C ASN A 200 -12.89 -3.94 19.33
N ALA A 201 -12.92 -3.73 18.05
CA ALA A 201 -12.28 -2.61 17.39
C ALA A 201 -13.30 -1.92 16.48
#